data_cbbed3d9ba6ffc9e8f9667085b40a61a
#
_entry.id   cbbed3d9ba6ffc9e8f9667085b40a61a
#
_cell.length_a   1.000
_cell.length_b   1.000
_cell.length_c   1.000
_cell.angle_alpha   90.00
_cell.angle_beta   90.00
_cell.angle_gamma   90.00
#
_symmetry.space_group_name_H-M   'P 1'
#
loop_
_entity.id
_entity.type
_entity.pdbx_description
1 polymer ?
#
loop_
_entity_poly.entity_id
_entity_poly.type
_entity_poly.pdbx_seq_one_letter_code
_entity_poly.pdbx_strand_id
1 'polypeptide(L)'
;MFYNCKNLVETPELPAETLQDYCYSNMFSSCTKLTKTGQTYWTNTANRCCEYMFKGCTGLTAVSDTIFSDNVNLTSECYYGMFENCTNISSVTIHKKVLPDSADGCFGRMFAGCSALSEIVYYCDKLGEDSNTGINHTY
;
A
#
# COMPACT_ATOMS: atom_id res chain seq x y z
N MET A 1 3.61 15.46 4.45
CA MET A 1 4.91 16.20 4.42
C MET A 1 5.43 16.34 2.98
N PHE A 2 5.45 15.28 2.16
CA PHE A 2 5.93 15.31 0.76
C PHE A 2 4.80 15.34 -0.28
N TYR A 3 3.59 15.71 0.11
CA TYR A 3 2.45 15.81 -0.81
C TYR A 3 2.79 16.70 -2.02
N ASN A 4 2.52 16.21 -3.23
CA ASN A 4 2.74 16.91 -4.51
C ASN A 4 4.21 17.32 -4.77
N CYS A 5 5.19 16.64 -4.17
CA CYS A 5 6.62 16.86 -4.44
C CYS A 5 7.01 16.26 -5.79
N LYS A 6 6.74 16.98 -6.87
CA LYS A 6 6.88 16.50 -8.26
C LYS A 6 8.32 16.17 -8.69
N ASN A 7 9.33 16.57 -7.91
CA ASN A 7 10.72 16.25 -8.20
C ASN A 7 11.30 15.16 -7.28
N LEU A 8 10.50 14.61 -6.37
CA LEU A 8 10.93 13.51 -5.53
C LEU A 8 11.04 12.23 -6.37
N VAL A 9 12.22 11.62 -6.43
CA VAL A 9 12.52 10.41 -7.22
C VAL A 9 12.47 9.15 -6.36
N GLU A 10 12.89 9.25 -5.10
CA GLU A 10 12.91 8.17 -4.11
C GLU A 10 12.33 8.64 -2.79
N THR A 11 11.68 7.74 -2.06
CA THR A 11 11.23 8.07 -0.69
C THR A 11 12.42 8.10 0.27
N PRO A 12 12.40 8.95 1.30
CA PRO A 12 13.34 8.81 2.41
C PRO A 12 13.08 7.49 3.15
N GLU A 13 14.03 7.08 3.99
CA GLU A 13 13.81 5.98 4.92
C GLU A 13 12.68 6.31 5.89
N LEU A 14 11.85 5.30 6.18
CA LEU A 14 10.74 5.38 7.13
C LEU A 14 10.99 4.38 8.27
N PRO A 15 11.84 4.72 9.25
CA PRO A 15 12.36 3.77 10.23
C PRO A 15 11.37 3.40 11.35
N ALA A 16 10.17 3.98 11.36
CA ALA A 16 9.18 3.66 12.38
C ALA A 16 8.76 2.18 12.28
N GLU A 17 8.75 1.46 13.39
CA GLU A 17 8.28 0.08 13.49
C GLU A 17 6.79 0.00 13.83
N THR A 18 6.29 0.93 14.65
CA THR A 18 4.89 1.02 15.05
C THR A 18 4.29 2.33 14.57
N LEU A 19 3.25 2.22 13.75
CA LEU A 19 2.57 3.37 13.17
C LEU A 19 1.42 3.86 14.06
N GLN A 20 1.05 5.11 13.89
CA GLN A 20 -0.11 5.73 14.52
C GLN A 20 -1.18 6.03 13.47
N ASP A 21 -2.40 6.28 13.91
CA ASP A 21 -3.50 6.62 13.02
C ASP A 21 -3.12 7.77 12.10
N TYR A 22 -3.37 7.60 10.79
CA TYR A 22 -3.12 8.60 9.73
C TYR A 22 -1.67 9.10 9.60
N CYS A 23 -0.66 8.51 10.28
CA CYS A 23 0.70 9.06 10.35
C CYS A 23 1.38 9.27 9.00
N TYR A 24 1.12 8.43 8.01
CA TYR A 24 1.63 8.52 6.65
C TYR A 24 0.53 8.77 5.60
N SER A 25 -0.70 9.10 6.05
CA SER A 25 -1.80 9.38 5.14
C SER A 25 -1.41 10.49 4.15
N ASN A 26 -1.60 10.23 2.84
CA ASN A 26 -1.27 11.13 1.73
C ASN A 26 0.19 11.62 1.66
N MET A 27 1.13 11.00 2.39
CA MET A 27 2.48 11.53 2.59
C MET A 27 3.23 11.80 1.28
N PHE A 28 3.13 10.92 0.29
CA PHE A 28 3.77 11.04 -1.03
C PHE A 28 2.75 11.17 -2.16
N SER A 29 1.50 11.44 -1.86
CA SER A 29 0.47 11.55 -2.89
C SER A 29 0.86 12.59 -3.94
N SER A 30 0.66 12.25 -5.22
CA SER A 30 1.00 13.08 -6.39
C SER A 30 2.49 13.39 -6.60
N CYS A 31 3.40 12.57 -6.04
CA CYS A 31 4.82 12.63 -6.34
C CYS A 31 5.09 11.93 -7.69
N THR A 32 4.85 12.63 -8.80
CA THR A 32 4.78 12.04 -10.15
C THR A 32 6.10 11.53 -10.71
N LYS A 33 7.25 11.92 -10.14
CA LYS A 33 8.58 11.42 -10.53
C LYS A 33 9.09 10.30 -9.61
N LEU A 34 8.34 9.94 -8.57
CA LEU A 34 8.71 8.83 -7.70
C LEU A 34 8.67 7.53 -8.50
N THR A 35 9.80 6.80 -8.57
CA THR A 35 9.94 5.59 -9.40
C THR A 35 9.84 4.29 -8.62
N LYS A 36 10.19 4.31 -7.34
CA LYS A 36 10.12 3.15 -6.44
C LYS A 36 9.78 3.60 -5.02
N THR A 37 9.12 2.72 -4.27
CA THR A 37 8.98 2.89 -2.83
C THR A 37 10.29 2.47 -2.14
N GLY A 38 10.62 3.13 -1.02
CA GLY A 38 11.72 2.70 -0.16
C GLY A 38 11.33 1.47 0.68
N GLN A 39 12.31 0.96 1.42
CA GLN A 39 12.07 -0.08 2.40
C GLN A 39 11.30 0.46 3.61
N THR A 40 10.50 -0.40 4.20
CA THR A 40 9.74 -0.11 5.41
C THR A 40 10.10 -1.12 6.50
N TYR A 41 10.01 -0.70 7.75
CA TYR A 41 10.35 -1.50 8.93
C TYR A 41 9.13 -1.74 9.82
N TRP A 42 7.93 -1.51 9.27
CA TRP A 42 6.69 -1.59 10.04
C TRP A 42 6.43 -3.02 10.50
N THR A 43 6.11 -3.15 11.78
CA THR A 43 5.61 -4.39 12.39
C THR A 43 4.17 -4.25 12.85
N ASN A 44 3.74 -3.02 13.17
CA ASN A 44 2.37 -2.74 13.58
C ASN A 44 1.84 -1.51 12.82
N THR A 45 0.72 -1.70 12.14
CA THR A 45 -0.03 -0.61 11.51
C THR A 45 -1.04 -0.02 12.50
N ALA A 46 -1.67 1.08 12.11
CA ALA A 46 -2.76 1.72 12.80
C ALA A 46 -3.87 2.07 11.80
N ASN A 47 -5.02 2.52 12.27
CA ASN A 47 -6.15 2.83 11.40
C ASN A 47 -5.76 3.90 10.37
N ARG A 48 -5.98 3.61 9.09
CA ARG A 48 -5.68 4.50 7.95
C ARG A 48 -4.25 5.08 7.94
N CYS A 49 -3.30 4.42 8.58
CA CYS A 49 -1.94 4.95 8.74
C CYS A 49 -1.24 5.29 7.41
N CYS A 50 -1.50 4.54 6.36
CA CYS A 50 -0.94 4.72 5.02
C CYS A 50 -2.01 4.98 3.95
N GLU A 51 -3.19 5.48 4.37
CA GLU A 51 -4.27 5.83 3.45
C GLU A 51 -3.79 6.80 2.37
N TYR A 52 -4.00 6.44 1.08
CA TYR A 52 -3.59 7.24 -0.08
C TYR A 52 -2.11 7.65 -0.11
N MET A 53 -1.23 6.94 0.60
CA MET A 53 0.17 7.34 0.78
C MET A 53 0.89 7.64 -0.53
N PHE A 54 0.69 6.82 -1.57
CA PHE A 54 1.29 6.96 -2.90
C PHE A 54 0.27 7.28 -4.00
N LYS A 55 -0.93 7.70 -3.65
CA LYS A 55 -1.98 8.01 -4.64
C LYS A 55 -1.47 8.96 -5.72
N GLY A 56 -1.68 8.60 -7.00
CA GLY A 56 -1.31 9.43 -8.13
C GLY A 56 0.19 9.55 -8.38
N CYS A 57 1.02 8.66 -7.81
CA CYS A 57 2.44 8.55 -8.13
C CYS A 57 2.61 7.86 -9.49
N THR A 58 2.34 8.60 -10.58
CA THR A 58 2.29 8.04 -11.93
C THR A 58 3.65 7.55 -12.44
N GLY A 59 4.77 7.98 -11.86
CA GLY A 59 6.11 7.48 -12.18
C GLY A 59 6.47 6.17 -11.51
N LEU A 60 5.65 5.71 -10.52
CA LEU A 60 5.97 4.55 -9.70
C LEU A 60 5.82 3.25 -10.51
N THR A 61 6.92 2.49 -10.62
CA THR A 61 6.97 1.22 -11.35
C THR A 61 7.26 0.02 -10.46
N ALA A 62 7.88 0.25 -9.29
CA ALA A 62 8.27 -0.80 -8.37
C ALA A 62 7.80 -0.51 -6.94
N VAL A 63 7.22 -1.53 -6.30
CA VAL A 63 6.76 -1.51 -4.90
C VAL A 63 7.67 -2.43 -4.10
N SER A 64 8.19 -1.95 -2.96
CA SER A 64 9.03 -2.77 -2.08
C SER A 64 8.22 -3.90 -1.45
N ASP A 65 8.79 -5.10 -1.44
CA ASP A 65 8.19 -6.28 -0.81
C ASP A 65 8.02 -6.10 0.72
N THR A 66 8.77 -5.20 1.34
CA THR A 66 8.68 -4.96 2.79
C THR A 66 7.36 -4.33 3.22
N ILE A 67 6.68 -3.59 2.31
CA ILE A 67 5.36 -2.98 2.60
C ILE A 67 4.31 -4.05 2.91
N PHE A 68 4.38 -5.18 2.20
CA PHE A 68 3.42 -6.28 2.31
C PHE A 68 4.01 -7.51 2.99
N SER A 69 5.01 -7.32 3.85
CA SER A 69 5.64 -8.41 4.58
C SER A 69 4.66 -9.13 5.52
N ASP A 70 4.80 -10.44 5.64
CA ASP A 70 3.92 -11.28 6.46
C ASP A 70 3.97 -10.93 7.97
N ASN A 71 5.10 -10.39 8.43
CA ASN A 71 5.28 -10.00 9.84
C ASN A 71 4.62 -8.67 10.22
N VAL A 72 3.97 -7.96 9.29
CA VAL A 72 3.26 -6.71 9.58
C VAL A 72 1.85 -7.03 10.13
N ASN A 73 1.53 -6.53 11.31
CA ASN A 73 0.19 -6.63 11.88
C ASN A 73 -0.71 -5.57 11.24
N LEU A 74 -1.72 -6.00 10.46
CA LEU A 74 -2.63 -5.13 9.75
C LEU A 74 -3.83 -4.73 10.62
N THR A 75 -4.29 -3.50 10.44
CA THR A 75 -5.48 -2.93 11.08
C THR A 75 -6.47 -2.42 10.03
N SER A 76 -7.64 -1.95 10.48
CA SER A 76 -8.68 -1.45 9.59
C SER A 76 -8.16 -0.34 8.66
N GLU A 77 -8.46 -0.48 7.37
CA GLU A 77 -8.18 0.49 6.31
C GLU A 77 -6.72 1.01 6.27
N CYS A 78 -5.76 0.27 6.87
CA CYS A 78 -4.37 0.75 7.01
C CYS A 78 -3.70 1.09 5.68
N TYR A 79 -4.02 0.40 4.58
CA TYR A 79 -3.50 0.64 3.24
C TYR A 79 -4.58 1.09 2.23
N TYR A 80 -5.69 1.64 2.72
CA TYR A 80 -6.80 2.06 1.86
C TYR A 80 -6.33 3.03 0.76
N GLY A 81 -6.59 2.70 -0.49
CA GLY A 81 -6.23 3.52 -1.66
C GLY A 81 -4.74 3.82 -1.80
N MET A 82 -3.85 3.06 -1.13
CA MET A 82 -2.42 3.39 -1.00
C MET A 82 -1.75 3.69 -2.34
N PHE A 83 -2.07 2.96 -3.40
CA PHE A 83 -1.52 3.12 -4.75
C PHE A 83 -2.58 3.55 -5.78
N GLU A 84 -3.69 4.13 -5.34
CA GLU A 84 -4.75 4.58 -6.25
C GLU A 84 -4.17 5.50 -7.35
N ASN A 85 -4.49 5.23 -8.62
CA ASN A 85 -4.00 5.97 -9.79
C ASN A 85 -2.47 5.94 -10.00
N CYS A 86 -1.77 4.92 -9.50
CA CYS A 86 -0.37 4.67 -9.89
C CYS A 86 -0.33 3.92 -11.23
N THR A 87 -0.44 4.66 -12.32
CA THR A 87 -0.72 4.12 -13.66
C THR A 87 0.40 3.28 -14.28
N ASN A 88 1.62 3.29 -13.73
CA ASN A 88 2.78 2.57 -14.27
C ASN A 88 3.22 1.35 -13.43
N ILE A 89 2.55 1.04 -12.33
CA ILE A 89 2.78 -0.23 -11.60
C ILE A 89 2.25 -1.37 -12.46
N SER A 90 3.11 -2.32 -12.85
CA SER A 90 2.75 -3.46 -13.69
C SER A 90 2.52 -4.75 -12.91
N SER A 91 3.19 -4.93 -11.80
CA SER A 91 3.04 -6.09 -10.91
C SER A 91 3.28 -5.73 -9.45
N VAL A 92 2.65 -6.46 -8.55
CA VAL A 92 2.85 -6.33 -7.10
C VAL A 92 2.84 -7.71 -6.47
N THR A 93 3.72 -7.92 -5.49
CA THR A 93 3.75 -9.14 -4.67
C THR A 93 3.29 -8.82 -3.25
N ILE A 94 2.33 -9.57 -2.75
CA ILE A 94 1.79 -9.44 -1.40
C ILE A 94 2.12 -10.72 -0.63
N HIS A 95 2.98 -10.61 0.38
CA HIS A 95 3.37 -11.69 1.28
C HIS A 95 2.58 -11.62 2.58
N LYS A 96 1.29 -11.98 2.53
CA LYS A 96 0.43 -11.95 3.73
C LYS A 96 -0.37 -13.24 3.85
N LYS A 97 0.04 -14.12 4.75
CA LYS A 97 -0.56 -15.44 4.91
C LYS A 97 -1.96 -15.42 5.51
N VAL A 98 -2.20 -14.53 6.45
CA VAL A 98 -3.50 -14.43 7.14
C VAL A 98 -3.86 -12.96 7.31
N LEU A 99 -5.10 -12.60 6.94
CA LEU A 99 -5.68 -11.31 7.29
C LEU A 99 -6.41 -11.46 8.62
N PRO A 100 -6.06 -10.67 9.65
CA PRO A 100 -6.82 -10.67 10.90
C PRO A 100 -8.19 -10.01 10.69
N ASP A 101 -9.19 -10.40 11.49
CA ASP A 101 -10.54 -9.82 11.45
C ASP A 101 -10.53 -8.28 11.66
N SER A 102 -9.51 -7.78 12.38
CA SER A 102 -9.29 -6.34 12.58
C SER A 102 -8.82 -5.57 11.35
N ALA A 103 -8.48 -6.26 10.25
CA ALA A 103 -7.97 -5.65 9.01
C ALA A 103 -9.07 -5.33 7.99
N ASP A 104 -10.30 -5.08 8.45
CA ASP A 104 -11.42 -4.74 7.56
C ASP A 104 -11.06 -3.57 6.63
N GLY A 105 -11.29 -3.76 5.33
CA GLY A 105 -11.01 -2.76 4.30
C GLY A 105 -9.52 -2.38 4.14
N CYS A 106 -8.57 -3.11 4.75
CA CYS A 106 -7.15 -2.73 4.74
C CYS A 106 -6.57 -2.53 3.34
N PHE A 107 -7.03 -3.28 2.34
CA PHE A 107 -6.62 -3.15 0.93
C PHE A 107 -7.70 -2.48 0.06
N GLY A 108 -8.72 -1.87 0.67
CA GLY A 108 -9.79 -1.21 -0.07
C GLY A 108 -9.24 -0.19 -1.06
N ARG A 109 -9.70 -0.22 -2.33
CA ARG A 109 -9.28 0.69 -3.42
C ARG A 109 -7.78 0.75 -3.70
N MET A 110 -6.96 -0.14 -3.11
CA MET A 110 -5.50 0.00 -3.10
C MET A 110 -4.90 0.21 -4.50
N PHE A 111 -5.41 -0.48 -5.51
CA PHE A 111 -4.93 -0.40 -6.90
C PHE A 111 -5.97 0.19 -7.87
N ALA A 112 -6.98 0.91 -7.37
CA ALA A 112 -7.97 1.54 -8.24
C ALA A 112 -7.27 2.51 -9.21
N GLY A 113 -7.54 2.38 -10.52
CA GLY A 113 -6.92 3.22 -11.54
C GLY A 113 -5.46 2.90 -11.89
N CYS A 114 -4.89 1.79 -11.41
CA CYS A 114 -3.57 1.29 -11.82
C CYS A 114 -3.66 0.62 -13.18
N SER A 115 -3.71 1.39 -14.26
CA SER A 115 -4.03 0.91 -15.61
C SER A 115 -3.01 -0.03 -16.24
N ALA A 116 -1.76 -0.02 -15.80
CA ALA A 116 -0.71 -0.94 -16.26
C ALA A 116 -0.64 -2.23 -15.43
N LEU A 117 -1.37 -2.32 -14.30
CA LEU A 117 -1.31 -3.46 -13.41
C LEU A 117 -1.91 -4.70 -14.07
N SER A 118 -1.07 -5.68 -14.37
CA SER A 118 -1.44 -6.93 -15.04
C SER A 118 -1.29 -8.17 -14.16
N GLU A 119 -0.55 -8.04 -13.03
CA GLU A 119 -0.27 -9.16 -12.15
C GLU A 119 -0.25 -8.74 -10.69
N ILE A 120 -0.99 -9.48 -9.87
CA ILE A 120 -0.87 -9.45 -8.41
C ILE A 120 -0.54 -10.86 -7.96
N VAL A 121 0.68 -11.06 -7.43
CA VAL A 121 1.09 -12.33 -6.82
C VAL A 121 0.75 -12.26 -5.34
N TYR A 122 -0.14 -13.14 -4.91
CA TYR A 122 -0.62 -13.16 -3.53
C TYR A 122 -0.28 -14.49 -2.87
N TYR A 123 0.58 -14.45 -1.86
CA TYR A 123 0.92 -15.61 -1.04
C TYR A 123 0.04 -15.63 0.20
N CYS A 124 -1.11 -16.30 0.11
CA CYS A 124 -2.04 -16.49 1.23
C CYS A 124 -2.45 -17.96 1.35
N ASP A 125 -2.26 -18.54 2.53
CA ASP A 125 -2.66 -19.94 2.81
C ASP A 125 -4.18 -20.07 3.04
N LYS A 126 -4.86 -18.97 3.33
CA LYS A 126 -6.32 -18.89 3.50
C LYS A 126 -6.81 -17.51 3.02
N LEU A 127 -7.41 -17.48 1.85
CA LEU A 127 -8.43 -16.48 1.56
C LEU A 127 -9.61 -16.85 2.49
N GLY A 128 -9.88 -16.04 3.50
CA GLY A 128 -11.03 -16.27 4.37
C GLY A 128 -12.27 -16.47 3.51
N GLU A 129 -13.12 -17.41 3.88
CA GLU A 129 -14.39 -17.70 3.18
C GLU A 129 -15.38 -16.52 3.22
N ASP A 130 -15.02 -15.43 3.92
CA ASP A 130 -15.83 -14.24 4.02
C ASP A 130 -15.59 -13.30 2.84
N SER A 131 -16.70 -12.91 2.23
CA SER A 131 -16.83 -11.97 1.11
C SER A 131 -16.26 -10.57 1.38
N ASN A 132 -15.56 -10.37 2.48
CA ASN A 132 -15.02 -9.09 2.95
C ASN A 132 -13.48 -9.12 3.03
N THR A 133 -12.82 -9.74 2.06
CA THR A 133 -11.34 -9.81 2.00
C THR A 133 -10.64 -8.46 1.82
N GLY A 134 -11.38 -7.36 1.80
CA GLY A 134 -10.83 -6.00 1.60
C GLY A 134 -10.21 -5.78 0.22
N ILE A 135 -10.07 -6.83 -0.57
CA ILE A 135 -9.65 -6.74 -1.97
C ILE A 135 -10.91 -6.54 -2.80
N ASN A 136 -11.30 -5.29 -2.94
CA ASN A 136 -12.32 -4.95 -3.91
C ASN A 136 -11.69 -5.08 -5.29
N HIS A 137 -12.02 -6.16 -6.01
CA HIS A 137 -11.58 -6.43 -7.38
C HIS A 137 -12.22 -5.47 -8.38
N THR A 138 -12.09 -4.19 -8.18
CA THR A 138 -12.42 -3.20 -9.20
C THR A 138 -11.12 -2.76 -9.86
N TYR A 139 -10.75 -3.53 -10.88
CA TYR A 139 -9.76 -3.14 -11.87
C TYR A 139 -10.29 -2.01 -12.75
#